data_d856fd1c738670d570245f09b3ff8843
#
_entry.id   d856fd1c738670d570245f09b3ff8843
#
_cell.length_a   1.000
_cell.length_b   1.000
_cell.length_c   1.000
_cell.angle_alpha   90.00
_cell.angle_beta   90.00
_cell.angle_gamma   90.00
#
_symmetry.space_group_name_H-M   'P 1'
#
loop_
_entity.id
_entity.type
_entity.pdbx_description
1 polymer ?
#
loop_
_entity_poly.entity_id
_entity_poly.type
_entity_poly.pdbx_seq_one_letter_code
_entity_poly.pdbx_strand_id
1 'polypeptide(L)'
;MPPPIAPVSNIVLSVSSLNRQVRDCLESAFPLIWVGGEISNLTYAASGHVYFSLKDSSAQVRCVMWRSRAQLLGWRLENGQQIEARTLVSFYEPRGEFQLNVDAIRRAGQGDLFARF
;
A
#
# COMPACT_ATOMS: atom_id res chain seq x y z
N MET A 1 -24.09 10.29 1.48
CA MET A 1 -24.55 11.12 0.36
C MET A 1 -23.70 10.89 -0.87
N PRO A 2 -24.27 10.46 -1.96
CA PRO A 2 -23.47 10.28 -3.16
C PRO A 2 -22.96 11.64 -3.68
N PRO A 3 -21.81 11.68 -4.33
CA PRO A 3 -21.30 12.91 -4.94
C PRO A 3 -22.24 13.38 -6.05
N PRO A 4 -22.22 14.67 -6.38
CA PRO A 4 -23.00 15.15 -7.51
C PRO A 4 -22.58 14.49 -8.81
N ILE A 5 -23.55 14.24 -9.69
CA ILE A 5 -23.27 13.62 -10.98
C ILE A 5 -22.64 14.66 -11.90
N ALA A 6 -21.40 14.39 -12.34
CA ALA A 6 -20.74 15.22 -13.32
C ALA A 6 -21.36 14.99 -14.72
N PRO A 7 -21.28 15.97 -15.63
CA PRO A 7 -21.70 15.75 -17.00
C PRO A 7 -20.98 14.56 -17.62
N VAL A 8 -21.71 13.74 -18.38
CA VAL A 8 -21.12 12.59 -19.05
C VAL A 8 -20.35 13.07 -20.27
N SER A 9 -19.08 12.65 -20.35
CA SER A 9 -18.29 12.86 -21.53
C SER A 9 -18.71 11.89 -22.64
N ASN A 10 -18.71 12.34 -23.89
CA ASN A 10 -18.91 11.46 -25.05
C ASN A 10 -17.63 10.71 -25.43
N ILE A 11 -16.52 10.98 -24.79
CA ILE A 11 -15.25 10.31 -25.05
C ILE A 11 -15.27 8.93 -24.38
N VAL A 12 -14.99 7.91 -25.17
CA VAL A 12 -14.88 6.54 -24.65
C VAL A 12 -13.41 6.26 -24.38
N LEU A 13 -13.09 5.94 -23.12
CA LEU A 13 -11.74 5.58 -22.74
C LEU A 13 -11.52 4.07 -22.90
N SER A 14 -10.31 3.68 -23.28
CA SER A 14 -9.89 2.30 -23.14
C SER A 14 -9.71 1.96 -21.67
N VAL A 15 -9.75 0.67 -21.32
CA VAL A 15 -9.51 0.25 -19.93
C VAL A 15 -8.12 0.69 -19.47
N SER A 16 -7.12 0.53 -20.32
CA SER A 16 -5.76 0.95 -19.97
C SER A 16 -5.64 2.46 -19.77
N SER A 17 -6.38 3.23 -20.55
CA SER A 17 -6.41 4.69 -20.40
C SER A 17 -7.06 5.08 -19.07
N LEU A 18 -8.19 4.46 -18.73
CA LEU A 18 -8.85 4.67 -17.44
C LEU A 18 -7.91 4.31 -16.29
N ASN A 19 -7.26 3.15 -16.37
CA ASN A 19 -6.35 2.71 -15.33
C ASN A 19 -5.19 3.67 -15.11
N ARG A 20 -4.65 4.26 -16.18
CA ARG A 20 -3.59 5.27 -16.04
C ARG A 20 -4.09 6.53 -15.33
N GLN A 21 -5.31 6.95 -15.64
CA GLN A 21 -5.90 8.13 -14.97
C GLN A 21 -6.17 7.86 -13.50
N VAL A 22 -6.66 6.66 -13.18
CA VAL A 22 -6.86 6.25 -11.78
C VAL A 22 -5.52 6.20 -11.04
N ARG A 23 -4.50 5.62 -11.67
CA ARG A 23 -3.14 5.59 -11.10
C ARG A 23 -2.65 6.99 -10.79
N ASP A 24 -2.71 7.88 -11.76
CA ASP A 24 -2.19 9.24 -11.59
C ASP A 24 -2.95 9.98 -10.48
N CYS A 25 -4.25 9.80 -10.40
CA CYS A 25 -5.07 10.39 -9.36
C CYS A 25 -4.71 9.84 -7.97
N LEU A 26 -4.62 8.52 -7.82
CA LEU A 26 -4.31 7.89 -6.54
C LEU A 26 -2.91 8.26 -6.07
N GLU A 27 -1.93 8.15 -6.96
CA GLU A 27 -0.53 8.38 -6.59
C GLU A 27 -0.25 9.84 -6.28
N SER A 28 -1.07 10.75 -6.81
CA SER A 28 -0.97 12.18 -6.51
C SER A 28 -1.70 12.56 -5.23
N ALA A 29 -2.74 11.81 -4.85
CA ALA A 29 -3.62 12.18 -3.74
C ALA A 29 -3.02 11.86 -2.37
N PHE A 30 -2.11 10.89 -2.29
CA PHE A 30 -1.57 10.43 -1.02
C PHE A 30 -0.10 10.77 -0.89
N PRO A 31 0.30 11.47 0.19
CA PRO A 31 1.71 11.61 0.53
C PRO A 31 2.27 10.30 1.05
N LEU A 32 3.57 10.28 1.34
CA LEU A 32 4.18 9.18 2.07
C LEU A 32 3.53 9.08 3.44
N ILE A 33 2.93 7.95 3.77
CA ILE A 33 2.11 7.78 4.98
C ILE A 33 2.48 6.51 5.73
N TRP A 34 2.27 6.52 7.04
CA TRP A 34 2.36 5.34 7.87
C TRP A 34 1.02 4.63 7.93
N VAL A 35 1.03 3.33 7.70
CA VAL A 35 -0.18 2.49 7.76
C VAL A 35 0.11 1.33 8.71
N GLY A 36 -0.77 1.14 9.69
CA GLY A 36 -0.63 0.09 10.68
C GLY A 36 -1.52 -1.10 10.40
N GLY A 37 -1.06 -2.27 10.77
CA GLY A 37 -1.83 -3.50 10.65
C GLY A 37 -1.01 -4.74 10.95
N GLU A 38 -1.64 -5.88 10.73
CA GLU A 38 -1.05 -7.19 10.95
C GLU A 38 -0.56 -7.78 9.64
N ILE A 39 0.65 -8.34 9.63
CA ILE A 39 1.22 -9.01 8.46
C ILE A 39 0.52 -10.35 8.24
N SER A 40 0.13 -10.59 6.98
CA SER A 40 -0.33 -11.90 6.54
C SER A 40 0.17 -12.17 5.12
N ASN A 41 0.11 -13.43 4.70
CA ASN A 41 0.55 -13.87 3.36
C ASN A 41 1.97 -13.43 3.03
N LEU A 42 2.85 -13.49 4.01
CA LEU A 42 4.24 -13.05 3.86
C LEU A 42 5.01 -13.97 2.92
N THR A 43 5.70 -13.38 1.97
CA THR A 43 6.55 -14.09 1.02
C THR A 43 7.87 -13.36 0.85
N TYR A 44 8.96 -14.06 1.15
CA TYR A 44 10.31 -13.59 0.82
C TYR A 44 10.67 -14.17 -0.55
N ALA A 45 10.63 -13.35 -1.58
CA ALA A 45 10.91 -13.81 -2.93
C ALA A 45 12.43 -14.06 -3.11
N ALA A 46 12.75 -14.97 -4.02
CA ALA A 46 14.15 -15.26 -4.36
C ALA A 46 14.90 -14.02 -4.86
N SER A 47 14.18 -13.09 -5.48
CA SER A 47 14.71 -11.80 -5.94
C SER A 47 15.14 -10.87 -4.80
N GLY A 48 14.74 -11.17 -3.56
CA GLY A 48 14.98 -10.31 -2.41
C GLY A 48 13.84 -9.34 -2.11
N HIS A 49 12.86 -9.23 -2.98
CA HIS A 49 11.65 -8.46 -2.69
C HIS A 49 10.80 -9.19 -1.66
N VAL A 50 10.07 -8.43 -0.85
CA VAL A 50 9.19 -8.98 0.17
C VAL A 50 7.76 -8.56 -0.15
N TYR A 51 6.87 -9.54 -0.18
CA TYR A 51 5.45 -9.33 -0.44
C TYR A 51 4.64 -9.76 0.78
N PHE A 52 3.65 -8.99 1.13
CA PHE A 52 2.74 -9.34 2.22
C PHE A 52 1.43 -8.58 2.08
N SER A 53 0.44 -9.00 2.85
CA SER A 53 -0.78 -8.24 3.04
C SER A 53 -0.74 -7.61 4.41
N LEU A 54 -1.23 -6.39 4.51
CA LEU A 54 -1.40 -5.69 5.77
C LEU A 54 -2.90 -5.62 6.04
N LYS A 55 -3.33 -6.10 7.19
CA LYS A 55 -4.76 -6.23 7.49
C LYS A 55 -5.11 -5.70 8.86
N ASP A 56 -6.37 -5.31 8.99
CA ASP A 56 -7.03 -5.06 10.28
C ASP A 56 -8.32 -5.88 10.35
N SER A 57 -9.21 -5.57 11.26
CA SER A 57 -10.45 -6.32 11.44
C SER A 57 -11.44 -6.17 10.28
N SER A 58 -11.25 -5.18 9.42
CA SER A 58 -12.25 -4.81 8.39
C SER A 58 -11.71 -4.86 6.97
N ALA A 59 -10.41 -4.78 6.77
CA ALA A 59 -9.83 -4.60 5.44
C ALA A 59 -8.42 -5.15 5.35
N GLN A 60 -7.96 -5.29 4.12
CA GLN A 60 -6.57 -5.66 3.86
C GLN A 60 -6.08 -4.98 2.58
N VAL A 61 -4.78 -4.81 2.49
CA VAL A 61 -4.14 -4.22 1.33
C VAL A 61 -2.83 -4.95 1.04
N ARG A 62 -2.52 -5.12 -0.23
CA ARG A 62 -1.25 -5.73 -0.65
C ARG A 62 -0.11 -4.75 -0.51
N CYS A 63 1.01 -5.26 -0.04
CA CYS A 63 2.24 -4.49 0.13
C CYS A 63 3.40 -5.15 -0.59
N VAL A 64 4.29 -4.33 -1.11
CA VAL A 64 5.57 -4.78 -1.63
C VAL A 64 6.67 -3.92 -1.03
N MET A 65 7.73 -4.57 -0.59
CA MET A 65 8.95 -3.92 -0.15
C MET A 65 10.07 -4.38 -1.07
N TRP A 66 10.60 -3.45 -1.87
CA TRP A 66 11.62 -3.78 -2.85
C TRP A 66 12.92 -4.16 -2.15
N ARG A 67 13.72 -5.00 -2.81
CA ARG A 67 14.97 -5.54 -2.23
C ARG A 67 15.85 -4.47 -1.61
N SER A 68 16.02 -3.34 -2.28
CA SER A 68 16.86 -2.24 -1.77
C SER A 68 16.41 -1.73 -0.41
N ARG A 69 15.11 -1.75 -0.15
CA ARG A 69 14.55 -1.33 1.14
C ARG A 69 14.50 -2.48 2.14
N ALA A 70 14.18 -3.68 1.66
CA ALA A 70 14.13 -4.87 2.50
C ALA A 70 15.48 -5.16 3.16
N GLN A 71 16.57 -4.93 2.43
CA GLN A 71 17.93 -5.11 2.94
C GLN A 71 18.26 -4.18 4.11
N LEU A 72 17.59 -3.03 4.20
CA LEU A 72 17.84 -2.05 5.25
C LEU A 72 17.07 -2.34 6.53
N LEU A 73 16.12 -3.27 6.50
CA LEU A 73 15.22 -3.49 7.63
C LEU A 73 15.94 -3.99 8.88
N GLY A 74 16.92 -4.86 8.74
CA GLY A 74 17.75 -5.32 9.85
C GLY A 74 17.10 -6.39 10.74
N TRP A 75 15.86 -6.77 10.49
CA TRP A 75 15.17 -7.84 11.23
C TRP A 75 14.18 -8.52 10.30
N ARG A 76 13.76 -9.73 10.67
CA ARG A 76 12.90 -10.55 9.82
C ARG A 76 11.44 -10.37 10.19
N LEU A 77 10.62 -10.15 9.17
CA LEU A 77 9.17 -10.06 9.32
C LEU A 77 8.57 -11.46 9.52
N GLU A 78 7.43 -11.51 10.18
CA GLU A 78 6.69 -12.74 10.39
C GLU A 78 5.19 -12.50 10.26
N ASN A 79 4.46 -13.53 9.80
CA ASN A 79 3.00 -13.49 9.78
C ASN A 79 2.47 -13.31 11.21
N GLY A 80 1.41 -12.55 11.35
CA GLY A 80 0.80 -12.26 12.65
C GLY A 80 1.40 -11.10 13.40
N GLN A 81 2.48 -10.53 12.89
CA GLN A 81 3.17 -9.43 13.54
C GLN A 81 2.44 -8.11 13.31
N GLN A 82 2.27 -7.32 14.37
CA GLN A 82 1.70 -5.98 14.27
C GLN A 82 2.81 -5.00 13.94
N ILE A 83 2.65 -4.29 12.84
CA ILE A 83 3.65 -3.34 12.36
C ILE A 83 3.01 -2.03 11.94
N GLU A 84 3.88 -1.05 11.74
CA GLU A 84 3.57 0.19 11.03
C GLU A 84 4.52 0.28 9.84
N ALA A 85 3.95 0.49 8.65
CA ALA A 85 4.71 0.58 7.42
C ALA A 85 4.62 1.98 6.84
N ARG A 86 5.76 2.56 6.50
CA ARG A 86 5.79 3.83 5.77
C ARG A 86 5.65 3.52 4.29
N THR A 87 4.65 4.10 3.64
CA THR A 87 4.21 3.64 2.33
C THR A 87 3.88 4.78 1.39
N LEU A 88 4.05 4.49 0.10
CA LEU A 88 3.44 5.23 -0.99
C LEU A 88 2.30 4.40 -1.57
N VAL A 89 1.15 5.02 -1.76
CA VAL A 89 0.03 4.37 -2.43
C VAL A 89 0.35 4.28 -3.92
N SER A 90 0.22 3.10 -4.48
CA SER A 90 0.53 2.81 -5.88
C SER A 90 -0.63 2.04 -6.50
N PHE A 91 -0.79 2.15 -7.80
CA PHE A 91 -1.84 1.43 -8.52
C PHE A 91 -1.24 0.35 -9.41
N TYR A 92 -1.63 -0.91 -9.16
CA TYR A 92 -1.19 -2.02 -9.97
C TYR A 92 -2.14 -2.19 -11.16
N GLU A 93 -1.76 -1.59 -12.27
CA GLU A 93 -2.61 -1.51 -13.45
C GLU A 93 -3.08 -2.87 -13.99
N PRO A 94 -2.24 -3.92 -14.04
CA PRO A 94 -2.68 -5.20 -14.61
C PRO A 94 -3.88 -5.82 -13.92
N ARG A 95 -4.08 -5.54 -12.62
CA ARG A 95 -5.23 -6.06 -11.87
C ARG A 95 -6.25 -5.00 -11.48
N GLY A 96 -5.96 -3.72 -11.77
CA GLY A 96 -6.86 -2.65 -11.37
C GLY A 96 -7.01 -2.53 -9.86
N GLU A 97 -5.94 -2.79 -9.11
CA GLU A 97 -5.93 -2.73 -7.64
C GLU A 97 -4.87 -1.75 -7.16
N PHE A 98 -5.18 -1.03 -6.08
CA PHE A 98 -4.11 -0.28 -5.43
C PHE A 98 -3.31 -1.18 -4.50
N GLN A 99 -2.08 -0.80 -4.27
CA GLN A 99 -1.17 -1.50 -3.37
C GLN A 99 -0.27 -0.47 -2.69
N LEU A 100 0.47 -0.92 -1.69
CA LEU A 100 1.39 -0.06 -0.96
C LEU A 100 2.82 -0.43 -1.30
N ASN A 101 3.61 0.55 -1.71
CA ASN A 101 5.06 0.40 -1.84
C ASN A 101 5.67 0.83 -0.51
N VAL A 102 6.21 -0.14 0.22
CA VAL A 102 6.72 0.06 1.58
C VAL A 102 8.18 0.43 1.53
N ASP A 103 8.57 1.54 2.14
CA ASP A 103 9.98 1.92 2.20
C ASP A 103 10.61 1.77 3.58
N ALA A 104 9.80 1.65 4.63
CA ALA A 104 10.28 1.42 5.99
C ALA A 104 9.22 0.72 6.80
N ILE A 105 9.63 -0.09 7.76
CA ILE A 105 8.73 -0.79 8.68
C ILE A 105 9.28 -0.65 10.09
N ARG A 106 8.38 -0.44 11.05
CA ARG A 106 8.70 -0.47 12.46
C ARG A 106 7.68 -1.31 13.20
N ARG A 107 8.05 -1.83 14.36
CA ARG A 107 7.11 -2.55 15.21
C ARG A 107 6.07 -1.58 15.72
N ALA A 108 4.82 -2.06 15.83
CA ALA A 108 3.71 -1.23 16.30
C ALA A 108 4.02 -0.67 17.69
N GLY A 109 3.68 0.60 17.88
CA GLY A 109 3.87 1.29 19.15
C GLY A 109 5.21 1.99 19.33
N GLN A 110 6.19 1.72 18.49
CA GLN A 110 7.54 2.25 18.69
C GLN A 110 7.64 3.75 18.42
N GLY A 111 6.80 4.29 17.58
CA GLY A 111 6.91 5.69 17.21
C GLY A 111 5.71 6.53 17.56
N ASP A 112 4.76 5.99 18.28
CA ASP A 112 3.45 6.60 18.43
C ASP A 112 3.12 7.10 19.84
N LEU A 113 4.09 7.11 20.72
CA LEU A 113 3.85 7.49 22.10
C LEU A 113 3.15 8.85 22.23
N PHE A 114 3.40 9.75 21.29
CA PHE A 114 2.79 11.08 21.26
C PHE A 114 1.71 11.23 20.19
N ALA A 115 1.49 10.23 19.36
CA ALA A 115 0.57 10.30 18.23
C ALA A 115 -0.72 9.51 18.47
N ARG A 116 -0.81 8.81 19.56
CA ARG A 116 -1.95 7.95 19.86
C ARG A 116 -2.95 8.71 20.71
N PHE A 117 -4.04 9.08 20.13
CA PHE A 117 -5.13 9.80 20.79
C PHE A 117 -6.47 9.20 20.43
#